data_3e257505774228f4086925f83edfe26c
#
_entry.id   3e257505774228f4086925f83edfe26c
#
_cell.length_a   1.000
_cell.length_b   1.000
_cell.length_c   1.000
_cell.angle_alpha   90.00
_cell.angle_beta   90.00
_cell.angle_gamma   90.00
#
_symmetry.space_group_name_H-M   'P 1'
#
loop_
_entity.id
_entity.type
_entity.pdbx_description
1 polymer ?
#
loop_
_entity_poly.entity_id
_entity_poly.type
_entity_poly.pdbx_seq_one_letter_code
_entity_poly.pdbx_strand_id
1 'polypeptide(L)'
;MVKLALKLRELSKNIIYKFNEADIDVVYSPKMGKNSALILDEIHNYDAIAIRSDTKINSALLNKATKLKVIGRAGIGIDNIDLKLASNKGIVVMNTPFGNATTTAEHTMAMIFSSARKIPAANESTHSGKWEKNNFIGTELSGKKLGVVGVGNIGSIVVSLAQSIGMEIIAYDPFLSNDRAKNLKISKTTCLSELLSQSDIVTLHLPINENTNNIISSENIFKMKKGSILINCARGGLVDENAVVDAIQKNHLSAAAFDVYLEEPALSNPLFGLKNVICTPHLGASTTEAQEKVSFQIAEQIIDYLNKGAITNALNAPPIDS
;
A
#
# COMPACT_ATOMS: atom_id res chain seq x y z
N MET A 1 -18.12 -29.12 -10.83
CA MET A 1 -18.37 -27.71 -11.22
C MET A 1 -17.70 -26.85 -10.16
N VAL A 2 -16.73 -26.06 -10.55
CA VAL A 2 -15.96 -25.18 -9.64
C VAL A 2 -16.72 -23.87 -9.49
N LYS A 3 -16.97 -23.41 -8.27
CA LYS A 3 -17.64 -22.14 -7.98
C LYS A 3 -16.70 -21.13 -7.40
N LEU A 4 -16.65 -19.93 -7.96
CA LEU A 4 -15.86 -18.80 -7.48
C LEU A 4 -16.77 -17.71 -6.94
N ALA A 5 -16.56 -17.30 -5.70
CA ALA A 5 -17.15 -16.09 -5.17
C ALA A 5 -16.25 -14.90 -5.48
N LEU A 6 -16.72 -14.01 -6.34
CA LEU A 6 -16.06 -12.75 -6.57
C LEU A 6 -16.71 -11.68 -5.71
N LYS A 7 -15.99 -11.21 -4.71
CA LYS A 7 -16.39 -10.00 -4.01
C LYS A 7 -15.85 -8.78 -4.74
N LEU A 8 -16.75 -8.05 -5.39
CA LEU A 8 -16.32 -7.06 -6.36
C LEU A 8 -17.08 -5.76 -6.26
N ARG A 9 -16.58 -4.87 -5.47
CA ARG A 9 -16.90 -3.47 -5.72
C ARG A 9 -15.89 -2.83 -6.70
N GLU A 10 -14.72 -3.41 -6.84
CA GLU A 10 -13.55 -2.78 -7.47
C GLU A 10 -12.70 -3.70 -8.36
N LEU A 11 -13.14 -4.91 -8.67
CA LEU A 11 -12.52 -5.73 -9.71
C LEU A 11 -13.23 -5.52 -11.03
N SER A 12 -12.53 -5.48 -12.14
CA SER A 12 -13.13 -5.30 -13.47
C SER A 12 -14.15 -6.38 -13.78
N LYS A 13 -15.33 -6.00 -14.26
CA LYS A 13 -16.34 -6.97 -14.70
C LYS A 13 -15.85 -7.85 -15.85
N ASN A 14 -14.86 -7.37 -16.58
CA ASN A 14 -14.29 -8.10 -17.73
C ASN A 14 -13.62 -9.42 -17.34
N ILE A 15 -13.25 -9.61 -16.07
CA ILE A 15 -12.66 -10.89 -15.62
C ILE A 15 -13.67 -12.03 -15.57
N ILE A 16 -14.98 -11.75 -15.48
CA ILE A 16 -16.01 -12.78 -15.48
C ILE A 16 -15.94 -13.60 -16.76
N TYR A 17 -15.70 -12.97 -17.91
CA TYR A 17 -15.52 -13.68 -19.17
C TYR A 17 -14.36 -14.68 -19.14
N LYS A 18 -13.23 -14.32 -18.53
CA LYS A 18 -12.08 -15.21 -18.40
C LYS A 18 -12.38 -16.45 -17.56
N PHE A 19 -13.13 -16.32 -16.49
CA PHE A 19 -13.55 -17.46 -15.68
C PHE A 19 -14.53 -18.37 -16.45
N ASN A 20 -15.50 -17.78 -17.15
CA ASN A 20 -16.47 -18.52 -17.97
C ASN A 20 -15.78 -19.28 -19.11
N GLU A 21 -14.79 -18.68 -19.79
CA GLU A 21 -13.97 -19.34 -20.81
C GLU A 21 -13.15 -20.51 -20.25
N ALA A 22 -12.90 -20.50 -18.95
CA ALA A 22 -12.16 -21.55 -18.23
C ALA A 22 -13.07 -22.59 -17.54
N ASP A 23 -14.37 -22.60 -17.88
CA ASP A 23 -15.42 -23.48 -17.29
C ASP A 23 -15.54 -23.31 -15.76
N ILE A 24 -15.37 -22.08 -15.26
CA ILE A 24 -15.52 -21.75 -13.83
C ILE A 24 -16.74 -20.86 -13.64
N ASP A 25 -17.72 -21.36 -12.87
CA ASP A 25 -18.91 -20.59 -12.51
C ASP A 25 -18.58 -19.45 -11.55
N VAL A 26 -18.96 -18.24 -11.89
CA VAL A 26 -18.66 -17.03 -11.11
C VAL A 26 -19.91 -16.48 -10.45
N VAL A 27 -19.89 -16.34 -9.14
CA VAL A 27 -20.89 -15.57 -8.41
C VAL A 27 -20.35 -14.16 -8.17
N TYR A 28 -20.93 -13.19 -8.85
CA TYR A 28 -20.64 -11.78 -8.67
C TYR A 28 -21.56 -11.17 -7.62
N SER A 29 -21.05 -10.84 -6.45
CA SER A 29 -21.84 -10.29 -5.35
C SER A 29 -21.19 -9.05 -4.70
N PRO A 30 -21.38 -7.86 -5.29
CA PRO A 30 -20.85 -6.61 -4.76
C PRO A 30 -21.42 -6.23 -3.37
N LYS A 31 -22.60 -6.77 -3.01
CA LYS A 31 -23.23 -6.55 -1.70
C LYS A 31 -22.52 -7.32 -0.58
N MET A 32 -21.99 -8.51 -0.85
CA MET A 32 -21.22 -9.30 0.12
C MET A 32 -19.99 -8.54 0.63
N GLY A 33 -19.47 -7.67 -0.19
CA GLY A 33 -18.29 -6.92 0.09
C GLY A 33 -18.32 -6.00 1.29
N LYS A 34 -19.46 -5.46 1.57
CA LYS A 34 -19.68 -4.58 2.71
C LYS A 34 -20.26 -5.32 3.93
N ASN A 35 -20.68 -6.57 3.75
CA ASN A 35 -21.35 -7.34 4.79
C ASN A 35 -20.66 -8.68 4.97
N SER A 36 -19.73 -8.74 5.92
CA SER A 36 -19.00 -9.96 6.26
C SER A 36 -19.90 -11.13 6.66
N ALA A 37 -21.10 -10.85 7.18
CA ALA A 37 -22.09 -11.88 7.53
C ALA A 37 -22.57 -12.65 6.28
N LEU A 38 -22.82 -11.96 5.17
CA LEU A 38 -23.24 -12.61 3.92
C LEU A 38 -22.16 -13.54 3.36
N ILE A 39 -20.88 -13.14 3.45
CA ILE A 39 -19.76 -14.00 3.04
C ILE A 39 -19.72 -15.24 3.94
N LEU A 40 -19.88 -15.04 5.25
CA LEU A 40 -19.82 -16.08 6.25
C LEU A 40 -20.88 -17.18 6.02
N ASP A 41 -22.05 -16.81 5.53
CA ASP A 41 -23.15 -17.73 5.29
C ASP A 41 -22.97 -18.58 4.03
N GLU A 42 -22.25 -18.06 3.03
CA GLU A 42 -22.12 -18.70 1.72
C GLU A 42 -20.73 -19.30 1.43
N ILE A 43 -19.69 -18.92 2.16
CA ILE A 43 -18.29 -19.26 1.84
C ILE A 43 -18.04 -20.76 1.70
N HIS A 44 -18.79 -21.60 2.40
CA HIS A 44 -18.70 -23.05 2.33
C HIS A 44 -19.09 -23.64 0.95
N ASN A 45 -19.68 -22.85 0.07
CA ASN A 45 -20.09 -23.26 -1.27
C ASN A 45 -19.01 -23.05 -2.34
N TYR A 46 -17.93 -22.33 -2.02
CA TYR A 46 -16.98 -21.85 -3.02
C TYR A 46 -15.62 -22.53 -2.91
N ASP A 47 -15.02 -22.85 -4.06
CA ASP A 47 -13.66 -23.39 -4.17
C ASP A 47 -12.59 -22.27 -4.16
N ALA A 48 -12.94 -21.08 -4.62
CA ALA A 48 -12.06 -19.93 -4.67
C ALA A 48 -12.77 -18.62 -4.31
N ILE A 49 -12.01 -17.66 -3.77
CA ILE A 49 -12.49 -16.30 -3.54
C ILE A 49 -11.46 -15.29 -4.03
N ALA A 50 -11.91 -14.31 -4.82
CA ALA A 50 -11.11 -13.15 -5.20
C ALA A 50 -11.54 -11.93 -4.39
N ILE A 51 -10.59 -11.27 -3.75
CA ILE A 51 -10.85 -10.16 -2.81
C ILE A 51 -9.93 -8.96 -3.05
N ARG A 52 -10.29 -7.83 -2.43
CA ARG A 52 -9.44 -6.67 -2.25
C ARG A 52 -9.24 -6.35 -0.75
N SER A 53 -8.64 -5.19 -0.44
CA SER A 53 -8.28 -4.80 0.93
C SER A 53 -9.46 -4.63 1.88
N ASP A 54 -10.64 -4.27 1.38
CA ASP A 54 -11.84 -4.04 2.17
C ASP A 54 -12.48 -5.33 2.72
N THR A 55 -12.07 -6.53 2.21
CA THR A 55 -12.55 -7.82 2.70
C THR A 55 -11.60 -8.43 3.70
N LYS A 56 -12.04 -8.64 4.92
CA LYS A 56 -11.26 -9.33 5.96
C LYS A 56 -11.54 -10.83 5.91
N ILE A 57 -10.50 -11.62 5.66
CA ILE A 57 -10.52 -13.09 5.72
C ILE A 57 -9.95 -13.51 7.08
N ASN A 58 -10.81 -13.51 8.08
CA ASN A 58 -10.46 -13.84 9.46
C ASN A 58 -10.74 -15.31 9.79
N SER A 59 -10.42 -15.70 11.03
CA SER A 59 -10.62 -17.08 11.51
C SER A 59 -12.06 -17.56 11.46
N ALA A 60 -13.04 -16.69 11.71
CA ALA A 60 -14.46 -17.04 11.63
C ALA A 60 -14.85 -17.47 10.22
N LEU A 61 -14.41 -16.71 9.20
CA LEU A 61 -14.68 -17.01 7.80
C LEU A 61 -13.94 -18.29 7.34
N LEU A 62 -12.64 -18.39 7.65
CA LEU A 62 -11.83 -19.55 7.28
C LEU A 62 -12.35 -20.84 7.91
N ASN A 63 -12.91 -20.80 9.12
CA ASN A 63 -13.48 -21.98 9.76
C ASN A 63 -14.75 -22.50 9.08
N LYS A 64 -15.52 -21.63 8.42
CA LYS A 64 -16.69 -22.04 7.62
C LYS A 64 -16.34 -22.39 6.16
N ALA A 65 -15.15 -22.04 5.69
CA ALA A 65 -14.70 -22.23 4.31
C ALA A 65 -14.25 -23.68 4.03
N THR A 66 -15.18 -24.65 4.08
CA THR A 66 -14.89 -26.08 4.01
C THR A 66 -14.44 -26.57 2.64
N LYS A 67 -14.78 -25.86 1.56
CA LYS A 67 -14.41 -26.22 0.18
C LYS A 67 -13.35 -25.31 -0.42
N LEU A 68 -12.98 -24.24 0.29
CA LEU A 68 -12.09 -23.21 -0.23
C LEU A 68 -10.68 -23.76 -0.41
N LYS A 69 -10.15 -23.63 -1.62
CA LYS A 69 -8.79 -24.08 -2.00
C LYS A 69 -7.83 -22.93 -2.20
N VAL A 70 -8.36 -21.76 -2.62
CA VAL A 70 -7.54 -20.59 -2.98
C VAL A 70 -8.21 -19.28 -2.65
N ILE A 71 -7.41 -18.37 -2.12
CA ILE A 71 -7.76 -16.96 -1.92
C ILE A 71 -6.86 -16.13 -2.82
N GLY A 72 -7.45 -15.41 -3.77
CA GLY A 72 -6.76 -14.46 -4.61
C GLY A 72 -6.98 -13.03 -4.11
N ARG A 73 -5.93 -12.34 -3.68
CA ARG A 73 -5.99 -10.94 -3.28
C ARG A 73 -5.48 -10.04 -4.41
N ALA A 74 -6.37 -9.27 -5.04
CA ALA A 74 -6.01 -8.30 -6.07
C ALA A 74 -5.32 -7.07 -5.44
N GLY A 75 -3.98 -7.08 -5.45
CA GLY A 75 -3.08 -6.06 -4.92
C GLY A 75 -1.94 -6.67 -4.10
N ILE A 76 -1.07 -5.84 -3.54
CA ILE A 76 0.21 -6.26 -2.92
C ILE A 76 0.03 -6.74 -1.47
N GLY A 77 -0.60 -5.92 -0.62
CA GLY A 77 -0.72 -6.21 0.81
C GLY A 77 -1.71 -7.33 1.11
N ILE A 78 -1.49 -8.06 2.20
CA ILE A 78 -2.34 -9.17 2.65
C ILE A 78 -2.75 -9.04 4.12
N ASP A 79 -2.64 -7.86 4.66
CA ASP A 79 -2.89 -7.55 6.08
C ASP A 79 -4.34 -7.88 6.50
N ASN A 80 -5.23 -8.03 5.51
CA ASN A 80 -6.63 -8.41 5.67
C ASN A 80 -6.88 -9.94 5.66
N ILE A 81 -5.84 -10.79 5.59
CA ILE A 81 -5.96 -12.26 5.52
C ILE A 81 -5.20 -12.92 6.67
N ASP A 82 -5.85 -13.81 7.42
CA ASP A 82 -5.19 -14.71 8.38
C ASP A 82 -4.41 -15.79 7.62
N LEU A 83 -3.18 -15.42 7.22
CA LEU A 83 -2.32 -16.27 6.41
C LEU A 83 -1.94 -17.58 7.11
N LYS A 84 -1.72 -17.52 8.44
CA LYS A 84 -1.33 -18.67 9.24
C LYS A 84 -2.45 -19.72 9.27
N LEU A 85 -3.68 -19.28 9.52
CA LEU A 85 -4.82 -20.19 9.54
C LEU A 85 -5.16 -20.72 8.13
N ALA A 86 -5.04 -19.87 7.09
CA ALA A 86 -5.21 -20.32 5.71
C ALA A 86 -4.22 -21.44 5.36
N SER A 87 -2.94 -21.28 5.72
CA SER A 87 -1.91 -22.30 5.52
C SER A 87 -2.23 -23.63 6.26
N ASN A 88 -2.66 -23.53 7.53
CA ASN A 88 -3.03 -24.71 8.32
C ASN A 88 -4.23 -25.48 7.75
N LYS A 89 -5.06 -24.82 6.96
CA LYS A 89 -6.23 -25.42 6.28
C LYS A 89 -5.93 -25.88 4.85
N GLY A 90 -4.69 -25.80 4.39
CA GLY A 90 -4.31 -26.16 3.02
C GLY A 90 -4.81 -25.16 1.96
N ILE A 91 -5.21 -23.94 2.35
CA ILE A 91 -5.72 -22.92 1.44
C ILE A 91 -4.55 -22.09 0.92
N VAL A 92 -4.38 -22.07 -0.40
CA VAL A 92 -3.35 -21.24 -1.07
C VAL A 92 -3.79 -19.77 -1.06
N VAL A 93 -2.88 -18.87 -0.70
CA VAL A 93 -3.11 -17.42 -0.75
C VAL A 93 -2.16 -16.82 -1.77
N MET A 94 -2.72 -16.20 -2.80
CA MET A 94 -1.97 -15.55 -3.88
C MET A 94 -2.30 -14.04 -3.93
N ASN A 95 -1.31 -13.24 -4.33
CA ASN A 95 -1.49 -11.81 -4.53
C ASN A 95 -0.99 -11.35 -5.91
N THR A 96 -1.05 -10.02 -6.16
CA THR A 96 -0.57 -9.41 -7.40
C THR A 96 0.54 -8.39 -7.08
N PRO A 97 1.80 -8.84 -6.86
CA PRO A 97 2.86 -8.02 -6.28
C PRO A 97 3.35 -6.87 -7.17
N PHE A 98 3.04 -6.90 -8.47
CA PHE A 98 3.49 -5.89 -9.44
C PHE A 98 2.34 -5.07 -10.03
N GLY A 99 1.09 -5.43 -9.75
CA GLY A 99 -0.07 -4.89 -10.46
C GLY A 99 -0.32 -3.39 -10.24
N ASN A 100 0.01 -2.88 -9.04
CA ASN A 100 -0.22 -1.48 -8.66
C ASN A 100 1.04 -0.77 -8.15
N ALA A 101 2.23 -1.32 -8.39
CA ALA A 101 3.47 -0.73 -7.87
C ALA A 101 3.76 0.65 -8.50
N THR A 102 3.58 0.79 -9.81
CA THR A 102 3.76 2.06 -10.52
C THR A 102 2.76 3.10 -10.01
N THR A 103 1.49 2.75 -9.91
CA THR A 103 0.43 3.65 -9.44
C THR A 103 0.71 4.19 -8.04
N THR A 104 1.13 3.31 -7.12
CA THR A 104 1.49 3.74 -5.75
C THR A 104 2.73 4.63 -5.75
N ALA A 105 3.71 4.36 -6.60
CA ALA A 105 4.90 5.20 -6.73
C ALA A 105 4.54 6.60 -7.29
N GLU A 106 3.69 6.68 -8.30
CA GLU A 106 3.19 7.93 -8.87
C GLU A 106 2.40 8.74 -7.81
N HIS A 107 1.53 8.07 -7.04
CA HIS A 107 0.81 8.71 -5.94
C HIS A 107 1.78 9.25 -4.88
N THR A 108 2.82 8.49 -4.52
CA THR A 108 3.85 8.95 -3.60
C THR A 108 4.55 10.21 -4.12
N MET A 109 4.91 10.24 -5.39
CA MET A 109 5.51 11.44 -6.01
C MET A 109 4.54 12.63 -6.01
N ALA A 110 3.26 12.39 -6.30
CA ALA A 110 2.22 13.42 -6.22
C ALA A 110 2.11 14.01 -4.81
N MET A 111 2.16 13.17 -3.76
CA MET A 111 2.17 13.60 -2.36
C MET A 111 3.43 14.40 -2.00
N ILE A 112 4.62 13.99 -2.51
CA ILE A 112 5.87 14.74 -2.36
C ILE A 112 5.75 16.13 -2.98
N PHE A 113 5.33 16.23 -4.25
CA PHE A 113 5.14 17.52 -4.94
C PHE A 113 4.10 18.39 -4.24
N SER A 114 2.96 17.80 -3.86
CA SER A 114 1.87 18.53 -3.20
C SER A 114 2.31 19.11 -1.85
N SER A 115 3.10 18.37 -1.09
CA SER A 115 3.66 18.81 0.20
C SER A 115 4.72 19.90 0.01
N ALA A 116 5.69 19.68 -0.88
CA ALA A 116 6.78 20.61 -1.15
C ALA A 116 6.27 21.95 -1.71
N ARG A 117 5.18 21.95 -2.48
CA ARG A 117 4.60 23.14 -3.13
C ARG A 117 3.33 23.65 -2.46
N LYS A 118 2.89 23.05 -1.33
CA LYS A 118 1.70 23.42 -0.54
C LYS A 118 0.41 23.49 -1.40
N ILE A 119 0.29 22.60 -2.40
CA ILE A 119 -0.76 22.67 -3.43
C ILE A 119 -2.17 22.64 -2.86
N PRO A 120 -2.56 21.72 -1.94
CA PRO A 120 -3.93 21.66 -1.43
C PRO A 120 -4.35 22.95 -0.72
N ALA A 121 -3.50 23.49 0.14
CA ALA A 121 -3.78 24.72 0.87
C ALA A 121 -3.87 25.96 -0.05
N ALA A 122 -2.99 26.03 -1.06
CA ALA A 122 -3.03 27.09 -2.06
C ALA A 122 -4.31 27.02 -2.90
N ASN A 123 -4.72 25.82 -3.31
CA ASN A 123 -5.97 25.59 -4.03
C ASN A 123 -7.19 26.03 -3.22
N GLU A 124 -7.29 25.62 -1.95
CA GLU A 124 -8.38 25.99 -1.05
C GLU A 124 -8.47 27.52 -0.87
N SER A 125 -7.33 28.18 -0.62
CA SER A 125 -7.25 29.65 -0.50
C SER A 125 -7.75 30.36 -1.75
N THR A 126 -7.32 29.90 -2.94
CA THR A 126 -7.71 30.51 -4.22
C THR A 126 -9.19 30.30 -4.49
N HIS A 127 -9.74 29.10 -4.26
CA HIS A 127 -11.18 28.84 -4.39
C HIS A 127 -12.03 29.64 -3.40
N SER A 128 -11.46 30.02 -2.24
CA SER A 128 -12.09 30.94 -1.28
C SER A 128 -12.00 32.40 -1.67
N GLY A 129 -11.56 32.71 -2.90
CA GLY A 129 -11.45 34.10 -3.41
C GLY A 129 -10.25 34.89 -2.87
N LYS A 130 -9.26 34.19 -2.23
CA LYS A 130 -8.05 34.84 -1.69
C LYS A 130 -6.90 34.74 -2.67
N TRP A 131 -6.02 35.73 -2.65
CA TRP A 131 -4.81 35.81 -3.49
C TRP A 131 -3.56 35.94 -2.61
N GLU A 132 -3.25 34.88 -1.85
CA GLU A 132 -2.26 34.88 -0.77
C GLU A 132 -0.91 34.26 -1.21
N LYS A 133 -0.38 34.68 -2.36
CA LYS A 133 0.83 34.08 -2.98
C LYS A 133 2.01 33.90 -2.00
N ASN A 134 2.23 34.88 -1.12
CA ASN A 134 3.38 34.84 -0.21
C ASN A 134 3.26 33.77 0.91
N ASN A 135 2.04 33.28 1.20
CA ASN A 135 1.82 32.24 2.20
C ASN A 135 2.18 30.84 1.67
N PHE A 136 2.29 30.69 0.34
CA PHE A 136 2.49 29.42 -0.32
C PHE A 136 3.85 29.28 -0.99
N ILE A 137 4.88 29.96 -0.46
CA ILE A 137 6.27 29.73 -0.89
C ILE A 137 6.63 28.29 -0.57
N GLY A 138 6.99 27.53 -1.60
CA GLY A 138 7.34 26.11 -1.50
C GLY A 138 8.84 25.85 -1.56
N THR A 139 9.19 24.58 -1.67
CA THR A 139 10.56 24.07 -1.80
C THR A 139 10.75 23.44 -3.17
N GLU A 140 11.87 23.71 -3.82
CA GLU A 140 12.30 23.05 -5.04
C GLU A 140 12.88 21.67 -4.67
N LEU A 141 12.57 20.63 -5.47
CA LEU A 141 12.99 19.26 -5.21
C LEU A 141 14.35 18.91 -5.81
N SER A 142 14.71 19.56 -6.92
CA SER A 142 16.02 19.35 -7.56
C SER A 142 17.15 19.65 -6.58
N GLY A 143 18.14 18.76 -6.50
CA GLY A 143 19.25 18.84 -5.57
C GLY A 143 18.90 18.53 -4.10
N LYS A 144 17.64 18.22 -3.77
CA LYS A 144 17.25 17.77 -2.42
C LYS A 144 17.49 16.29 -2.25
N LYS A 145 17.76 15.88 -1.00
CA LYS A 145 17.97 14.48 -0.64
C LYS A 145 16.67 13.81 -0.21
N LEU A 146 16.29 12.75 -0.94
CA LEU A 146 15.18 11.87 -0.59
C LEU A 146 15.70 10.65 0.17
N GLY A 147 15.25 10.49 1.41
CA GLY A 147 15.43 9.28 2.20
C GLY A 147 14.34 8.26 1.86
N VAL A 148 14.74 7.12 1.34
CA VAL A 148 13.83 6.03 0.96
C VAL A 148 13.99 4.88 1.95
N VAL A 149 12.97 4.63 2.75
CA VAL A 149 12.92 3.53 3.71
C VAL A 149 12.17 2.36 3.09
N GLY A 150 12.93 1.36 2.63
CA GLY A 150 12.44 0.23 1.83
C GLY A 150 12.58 0.45 0.31
N VAL A 151 13.42 -0.37 -0.34
CA VAL A 151 13.70 -0.30 -1.80
C VAL A 151 13.19 -1.58 -2.49
N GLY A 152 11.95 -1.97 -2.15
CA GLY A 152 11.22 -3.05 -2.81
C GLY A 152 10.65 -2.63 -4.18
N ASN A 153 9.53 -3.24 -4.59
CA ASN A 153 8.90 -2.98 -5.89
C ASN A 153 8.49 -1.52 -6.06
N ILE A 154 7.84 -0.93 -5.05
CA ILE A 154 7.38 0.46 -5.10
C ILE A 154 8.55 1.42 -4.89
N GLY A 155 9.35 1.21 -3.83
CA GLY A 155 10.46 2.10 -3.48
C GLY A 155 11.47 2.26 -4.61
N SER A 156 11.77 1.21 -5.38
CA SER A 156 12.68 1.29 -6.54
C SER A 156 12.12 2.16 -7.68
N ILE A 157 10.80 2.15 -7.89
CA ILE A 157 10.16 3.04 -8.88
C ILE A 157 10.19 4.49 -8.38
N VAL A 158 9.90 4.74 -7.09
CA VAL A 158 10.01 6.08 -6.50
C VAL A 158 11.44 6.60 -6.61
N VAL A 159 12.45 5.77 -6.35
CA VAL A 159 13.87 6.13 -6.58
C VAL A 159 14.10 6.61 -8.01
N SER A 160 13.65 5.84 -9.00
CA SER A 160 13.83 6.19 -10.42
C SER A 160 13.12 7.52 -10.77
N LEU A 161 11.89 7.71 -10.33
CA LEU A 161 11.12 8.93 -10.57
C LEU A 161 11.77 10.14 -9.89
N ALA A 162 12.21 10.01 -8.64
CA ALA A 162 12.85 11.09 -7.90
C ALA A 162 14.21 11.48 -8.52
N GLN A 163 14.99 10.51 -8.99
CA GLN A 163 16.23 10.78 -9.72
C GLN A 163 15.98 11.53 -11.04
N SER A 164 14.89 11.21 -11.75
CA SER A 164 14.56 11.88 -13.02
C SER A 164 14.27 13.38 -12.86
N ILE A 165 13.87 13.81 -11.67
CA ILE A 165 13.66 15.23 -11.33
C ILE A 165 14.86 15.86 -10.59
N GLY A 166 16.01 15.18 -10.55
CA GLY A 166 17.25 15.70 -10.00
C GLY A 166 17.41 15.58 -8.48
N MET A 167 16.65 14.71 -7.80
CA MET A 167 16.86 14.44 -6.37
C MET A 167 18.03 13.49 -6.14
N GLU A 168 18.75 13.68 -5.03
CA GLU A 168 19.71 12.72 -4.51
C GLU A 168 19.01 11.69 -3.62
N ILE A 169 19.43 10.42 -3.69
CA ILE A 169 18.79 9.34 -2.95
C ILE A 169 19.72 8.75 -1.89
N ILE A 170 19.22 8.66 -0.66
CA ILE A 170 19.78 7.80 0.39
C ILE A 170 18.74 6.76 0.81
N ALA A 171 19.14 5.49 0.87
CA ALA A 171 18.23 4.38 1.15
C ALA A 171 18.60 3.61 2.41
N TYR A 172 17.59 3.22 3.16
CA TYR A 172 17.66 2.25 4.25
C TYR A 172 16.74 1.07 3.94
N ASP A 173 17.36 -0.09 3.73
CA ASP A 173 16.65 -1.36 3.53
C ASP A 173 17.60 -2.51 3.92
N PRO A 174 17.28 -3.32 4.94
CA PRO A 174 18.12 -4.44 5.37
C PRO A 174 18.40 -5.46 4.26
N PHE A 175 17.50 -5.60 3.30
CA PHE A 175 17.59 -6.59 2.21
C PHE A 175 18.20 -6.02 0.92
N LEU A 176 18.52 -4.73 0.87
CA LEU A 176 19.15 -4.11 -0.29
C LEU A 176 20.63 -4.54 -0.36
N SER A 177 21.02 -5.26 -1.42
CA SER A 177 22.43 -5.57 -1.65
C SER A 177 23.23 -4.34 -2.11
N ASN A 178 24.54 -4.35 -1.90
CA ASN A 178 25.41 -3.26 -2.35
C ASN A 178 25.41 -3.15 -3.90
N ASP A 179 25.38 -4.28 -4.61
CA ASP A 179 25.33 -4.30 -6.06
C ASP A 179 24.02 -3.69 -6.59
N ARG A 180 22.87 -4.01 -5.95
CA ARG A 180 21.60 -3.40 -6.30
C ARG A 180 21.57 -1.90 -6.03
N ALA A 181 22.14 -1.45 -4.90
CA ALA A 181 22.26 -0.02 -4.60
C ALA A 181 23.14 0.70 -5.65
N LYS A 182 24.25 0.10 -6.03
CA LYS A 182 25.13 0.61 -7.10
C LYS A 182 24.42 0.69 -8.44
N ASN A 183 23.68 -0.36 -8.84
CA ASN A 183 22.91 -0.38 -10.07
C ASN A 183 21.81 0.69 -10.11
N LEU A 184 21.18 0.94 -8.97
CA LEU A 184 20.20 2.02 -8.81
C LEU A 184 20.84 3.41 -8.67
N LYS A 185 22.17 3.50 -8.57
CA LYS A 185 22.93 4.75 -8.39
C LYS A 185 22.48 5.53 -7.15
N ILE A 186 22.28 4.83 -6.03
CA ILE A 186 21.84 5.42 -4.75
C ILE A 186 22.84 5.17 -3.65
N SER A 187 22.89 6.10 -2.68
CA SER A 187 23.61 5.89 -1.43
C SER A 187 22.83 4.93 -0.53
N LYS A 188 23.49 3.94 0.07
CA LYS A 188 22.89 3.02 1.04
C LYS A 188 23.44 3.29 2.42
N THR A 189 22.57 3.28 3.42
CA THR A 189 22.96 3.24 4.84
C THR A 189 22.34 2.04 5.54
N THR A 190 22.99 1.56 6.60
CA THR A 190 22.48 0.53 7.51
C THR A 190 21.87 1.13 8.78
N CYS A 191 21.93 2.46 8.93
CA CYS A 191 21.44 3.18 10.09
C CYS A 191 20.28 4.09 9.72
N LEU A 192 19.08 3.79 10.23
CA LEU A 192 17.90 4.62 9.99
C LEU A 192 18.12 6.07 10.45
N SER A 193 18.75 6.28 11.62
CA SER A 193 19.00 7.63 12.14
C SER A 193 19.91 8.45 11.22
N GLU A 194 20.84 7.82 10.52
CA GLU A 194 21.65 8.47 9.50
C GLU A 194 20.82 8.93 8.31
N LEU A 195 19.94 8.06 7.78
CA LEU A 195 19.00 8.44 6.73
C LEU A 195 18.15 9.64 7.16
N LEU A 196 17.54 9.57 8.35
CA LEU A 196 16.65 10.61 8.87
C LEU A 196 17.37 11.97 8.97
N SER A 197 18.60 11.98 9.49
CA SER A 197 19.36 13.23 9.70
C SER A 197 19.89 13.86 8.40
N GLN A 198 20.04 13.09 7.32
CA GLN A 198 20.53 13.57 6.05
C GLN A 198 19.44 13.96 5.05
N SER A 199 18.21 13.50 5.25
CA SER A 199 17.14 13.62 4.26
C SER A 199 16.35 14.92 4.40
N ASP A 200 16.08 15.60 3.28
CA ASP A 200 15.14 16.73 3.22
C ASP A 200 13.69 16.23 3.16
N ILE A 201 13.48 15.05 2.57
CA ILE A 201 12.21 14.36 2.50
C ILE A 201 12.43 12.89 2.84
N VAL A 202 11.56 12.29 3.63
CA VAL A 202 11.58 10.86 3.96
C VAL A 202 10.30 10.22 3.45
N THR A 203 10.41 9.08 2.75
CA THR A 203 9.28 8.29 2.28
C THR A 203 9.43 6.81 2.65
N LEU A 204 8.31 6.19 3.03
CA LEU A 204 8.27 4.82 3.52
C LEU A 204 7.65 3.89 2.49
N HIS A 205 8.30 2.72 2.27
CA HIS A 205 7.85 1.67 1.35
C HIS A 205 8.07 0.28 1.94
N LEU A 206 7.60 0.10 3.17
CA LEU A 206 7.75 -1.12 3.97
C LEU A 206 6.41 -1.80 4.22
N PRO A 207 6.36 -3.12 4.39
CA PRO A 207 5.22 -3.78 5.03
C PRO A 207 5.20 -3.47 6.52
N ILE A 208 4.03 -3.59 7.15
CA ILE A 208 3.89 -3.55 8.61
C ILE A 208 4.17 -4.93 9.21
N ASN A 209 5.05 -4.98 10.20
CA ASN A 209 5.37 -6.16 11.01
C ASN A 209 6.00 -5.71 12.34
N GLU A 210 6.38 -6.63 13.20
CA GLU A 210 6.95 -6.34 14.52
C GLU A 210 8.21 -5.46 14.45
N ASN A 211 9.04 -5.58 13.40
CA ASN A 211 10.27 -4.80 13.24
C ASN A 211 10.04 -3.43 12.58
N THR A 212 8.91 -3.23 11.92
CA THR A 212 8.60 -1.99 11.19
C THR A 212 7.48 -1.18 11.85
N ASN A 213 6.80 -1.74 12.85
CA ASN A 213 5.82 -1.01 13.63
C ASN A 213 6.45 0.20 14.31
N ASN A 214 5.87 1.38 14.11
CA ASN A 214 6.40 2.66 14.58
C ASN A 214 7.89 2.86 14.24
N ILE A 215 8.32 2.44 13.04
CA ILE A 215 9.70 2.65 12.59
C ILE A 215 10.06 4.14 12.58
N ILE A 216 9.08 5.02 12.36
CA ILE A 216 9.18 6.45 12.69
C ILE A 216 8.38 6.67 13.97
N SER A 217 9.10 6.85 15.06
CA SER A 217 8.56 6.95 16.42
C SER A 217 8.79 8.33 17.02
N SER A 218 8.20 8.57 18.19
CA SER A 218 8.45 9.78 19.00
C SER A 218 9.94 9.96 19.38
N GLU A 219 10.71 8.87 19.44
CA GLU A 219 12.14 8.92 19.76
C GLU A 219 13.01 9.36 18.58
N ASN A 220 12.60 9.02 17.34
CA ASN A 220 13.46 9.22 16.18
C ASN A 220 12.96 10.27 15.17
N ILE A 221 11.70 10.68 15.24
CA ILE A 221 11.16 11.71 14.33
C ILE A 221 11.92 13.03 14.44
N PHE A 222 12.39 13.37 15.65
CA PHE A 222 13.19 14.57 15.88
C PHE A 222 14.67 14.45 15.44
N LYS A 223 15.10 13.26 14.97
CA LYS A 223 16.38 13.08 14.27
C LYS A 223 16.28 13.46 12.78
N MET A 224 15.08 13.62 12.25
CA MET A 224 14.88 14.17 10.91
C MET A 224 15.41 15.62 10.85
N LYS A 225 15.80 16.07 9.67
CA LYS A 225 16.22 17.48 9.50
C LYS A 225 15.07 18.42 9.87
N LYS A 226 15.39 19.49 10.59
CA LYS A 226 14.41 20.55 10.83
C LYS A 226 13.93 21.13 9.51
N GLY A 227 12.63 21.21 9.33
CA GLY A 227 11.99 21.67 8.09
C GLY A 227 11.83 20.57 7.03
N SER A 228 12.15 19.33 7.34
CA SER A 228 11.95 18.19 6.43
C SER A 228 10.48 17.82 6.28
N ILE A 229 10.20 16.94 5.30
CA ILE A 229 8.87 16.44 4.95
C ILE A 229 8.82 14.93 5.17
N LEU A 230 7.73 14.41 5.75
CA LEU A 230 7.50 12.97 5.93
C LEU A 230 6.33 12.50 5.06
N ILE A 231 6.53 11.41 4.31
CA ILE A 231 5.54 10.82 3.40
C ILE A 231 5.28 9.36 3.79
N ASN A 232 4.02 8.99 4.00
CA ASN A 232 3.61 7.60 4.21
C ASN A 232 2.44 7.23 3.29
N CYS A 233 2.75 6.56 2.18
CA CYS A 233 1.80 5.92 1.28
C CYS A 233 1.95 4.39 1.30
N ALA A 234 2.53 3.83 2.38
CA ALA A 234 2.81 2.40 2.48
C ALA A 234 1.80 1.66 3.36
N ARG A 235 1.90 1.83 4.70
CA ARG A 235 1.00 1.20 5.67
C ARG A 235 0.78 2.10 6.89
N GLY A 236 -0.43 2.06 7.44
CA GLY A 236 -0.69 2.56 8.78
C GLY A 236 0.13 1.80 9.83
N GLY A 237 0.45 2.45 10.94
CA GLY A 237 1.29 1.86 12.00
C GLY A 237 2.79 1.90 11.74
N LEU A 238 3.28 2.28 10.54
CA LEU A 238 4.71 2.53 10.32
C LEU A 238 5.20 3.81 11.00
N VAL A 239 4.30 4.74 11.26
CA VAL A 239 4.59 6.04 11.86
C VAL A 239 3.70 6.22 13.08
N ASP A 240 4.29 6.70 14.17
CA ASP A 240 3.55 7.22 15.31
C ASP A 240 2.88 8.55 14.91
N GLU A 241 1.57 8.51 14.67
CA GLU A 241 0.80 9.66 14.18
C GLU A 241 0.80 10.82 15.20
N ASN A 242 0.82 10.51 16.51
CA ASN A 242 0.92 11.54 17.55
C ASN A 242 2.29 12.22 17.55
N ALA A 243 3.36 11.48 17.27
CA ALA A 243 4.69 12.06 17.12
C ALA A 243 4.77 13.03 15.93
N VAL A 244 4.03 12.74 14.84
CA VAL A 244 3.92 13.67 13.71
C VAL A 244 3.21 14.95 14.10
N VAL A 245 2.08 14.85 14.84
CA VAL A 245 1.36 16.03 15.37
C VAL A 245 2.32 16.92 16.16
N ASP A 246 3.05 16.34 17.10
CA ASP A 246 4.03 17.06 17.95
C ASP A 246 5.14 17.70 17.11
N ALA A 247 5.69 16.99 16.14
CA ALA A 247 6.75 17.49 15.25
C ALA A 247 6.26 18.66 14.34
N ILE A 248 5.02 18.60 13.85
CA ILE A 248 4.40 19.69 13.08
C ILE A 248 4.15 20.91 13.97
N GLN A 249 3.55 20.71 15.15
CA GLN A 249 3.26 21.80 16.09
C GLN A 249 4.52 22.52 16.57
N LYS A 250 5.63 21.78 16.77
CA LYS A 250 6.93 22.33 17.13
C LYS A 250 7.71 22.93 15.95
N ASN A 251 7.15 22.95 14.75
CA ASN A 251 7.80 23.38 13.51
C ASN A 251 9.13 22.64 13.26
N HIS A 252 9.20 21.37 13.67
CA HIS A 252 10.32 20.48 13.36
C HIS A 252 10.15 19.90 11.96
N LEU A 253 8.98 19.34 11.64
CA LEU A 253 8.59 19.03 10.28
C LEU A 253 7.89 20.22 9.63
N SER A 254 8.22 20.51 8.36
CA SER A 254 7.54 21.56 7.59
C SER A 254 6.22 21.09 7.00
N ALA A 255 6.10 19.81 6.69
CA ALA A 255 4.89 19.16 6.18
C ALA A 255 4.95 17.65 6.39
N ALA A 256 3.79 17.01 6.29
CA ALA A 256 3.68 15.57 6.17
C ALA A 256 2.55 15.19 5.20
N ALA A 257 2.60 13.97 4.62
CA ALA A 257 1.53 13.47 3.79
C ALA A 257 1.28 11.97 4.07
N PHE A 258 0.01 11.64 4.27
CA PHE A 258 -0.44 10.31 4.64
C PHE A 258 -1.57 9.85 3.73
N ASP A 259 -1.41 8.68 3.15
CA ASP A 259 -2.44 7.98 2.39
C ASP A 259 -3.01 6.78 3.16
N VAL A 260 -2.39 6.43 4.29
CA VAL A 260 -2.68 5.25 5.09
C VAL A 260 -2.68 5.57 6.58
N TYR A 261 -3.48 4.86 7.38
CA TYR A 261 -3.72 5.15 8.78
C TYR A 261 -3.71 3.87 9.62
N LEU A 262 -3.49 4.01 10.93
CA LEU A 262 -3.50 2.88 11.86
C LEU A 262 -4.85 2.15 11.83
N GLU A 263 -5.95 2.90 11.74
CA GLU A 263 -7.29 2.37 11.58
C GLU A 263 -7.88 2.83 10.24
N GLU A 264 -8.36 1.89 9.44
CA GLU A 264 -9.02 2.16 8.16
C GLU A 264 -10.37 1.43 8.09
N PRO A 265 -11.48 2.12 7.68
CA PRO A 265 -11.57 3.53 7.27
C PRO A 265 -11.32 4.51 8.42
N ALA A 266 -10.45 5.50 8.20
CA ALA A 266 -10.17 6.54 9.18
C ALA A 266 -11.28 7.60 9.14
N LEU A 267 -12.18 7.56 10.12
CA LEU A 267 -13.25 8.57 10.29
C LEU A 267 -12.82 9.71 11.22
N SER A 268 -11.83 9.45 12.06
CA SER A 268 -11.19 10.40 12.95
C SER A 268 -9.72 10.03 13.07
N ASN A 269 -8.83 11.01 13.01
CA ASN A 269 -7.39 10.78 13.11
C ASN A 269 -6.71 12.05 13.62
N PRO A 270 -5.67 11.97 14.48
CA PRO A 270 -4.98 13.14 15.03
C PRO A 270 -4.31 14.03 13.96
N LEU A 271 -4.05 13.50 12.77
CA LEU A 271 -3.46 14.24 11.65
C LEU A 271 -4.48 15.15 10.93
N PHE A 272 -5.80 14.89 11.09
CA PHE A 272 -6.82 15.63 10.36
C PHE A 272 -6.95 17.06 10.87
N GLY A 273 -7.09 18.00 9.93
CA GLY A 273 -7.20 19.43 10.24
C GLY A 273 -5.86 20.15 10.45
N LEU A 274 -4.72 19.44 10.44
CA LEU A 274 -3.41 20.08 10.50
C LEU A 274 -3.07 20.75 9.16
N LYS A 275 -2.79 22.05 9.16
CA LYS A 275 -2.60 22.87 7.94
C LYS A 275 -1.50 22.39 6.99
N ASN A 276 -0.45 21.77 7.53
CA ASN A 276 0.71 21.32 6.76
C ASN A 276 0.72 19.80 6.57
N VAL A 277 -0.41 19.12 6.82
CA VAL A 277 -0.55 17.67 6.63
C VAL A 277 -1.57 17.41 5.53
N ILE A 278 -1.16 16.63 4.52
CA ILE A 278 -2.04 16.16 3.45
C ILE A 278 -2.50 14.76 3.82
N CYS A 279 -3.81 14.54 3.75
CA CYS A 279 -4.44 13.26 4.05
C CYS A 279 -5.28 12.81 2.86
N THR A 280 -5.07 11.56 2.40
CA THR A 280 -5.87 10.94 1.34
C THR A 280 -6.40 9.58 1.80
N PRO A 281 -7.57 9.12 1.30
CA PRO A 281 -8.25 7.93 1.83
C PRO A 281 -7.78 6.64 1.14
N HIS A 282 -6.48 6.30 1.27
CA HIS A 282 -5.82 5.10 0.75
C HIS A 282 -5.99 4.96 -0.78
N LEU A 283 -5.53 5.97 -1.52
CA LEU A 283 -5.66 6.09 -2.98
C LEU A 283 -4.47 5.52 -3.75
N GLY A 284 -3.40 5.08 -3.10
CA GLY A 284 -2.15 4.65 -3.74
C GLY A 284 -2.30 3.65 -4.88
N ALA A 285 -3.36 2.83 -4.87
CA ALA A 285 -3.67 1.87 -5.93
C ALA A 285 -4.99 2.17 -6.67
N SER A 286 -5.54 3.39 -6.53
CA SER A 286 -6.90 3.73 -6.97
C SER A 286 -6.89 4.39 -8.35
N THR A 287 -6.37 3.72 -9.38
CA THR A 287 -6.51 4.09 -10.78
C THR A 287 -7.21 2.99 -11.57
N THR A 288 -7.83 3.35 -12.70
CA THR A 288 -8.50 2.39 -13.59
C THR A 288 -7.55 1.31 -14.07
N GLU A 289 -6.34 1.72 -14.50
CA GLU A 289 -5.31 0.83 -15.02
C GLU A 289 -4.82 -0.16 -13.97
N ALA A 290 -4.57 0.31 -12.73
CA ALA A 290 -4.16 -0.57 -11.65
C ALA A 290 -5.27 -1.58 -11.29
N GLN A 291 -6.53 -1.11 -11.20
CA GLN A 291 -7.66 -1.97 -10.88
C GLN A 291 -7.89 -3.05 -11.95
N GLU A 292 -7.80 -2.72 -13.22
CA GLU A 292 -7.89 -3.69 -14.30
C GLU A 292 -6.74 -4.68 -14.25
N LYS A 293 -5.50 -4.19 -14.16
CA LYS A 293 -4.29 -5.01 -14.16
C LYS A 293 -4.29 -6.04 -13.01
N VAL A 294 -4.58 -5.61 -11.76
CA VAL A 294 -4.61 -6.54 -10.64
C VAL A 294 -5.78 -7.52 -10.74
N SER A 295 -6.91 -7.09 -11.33
CA SER A 295 -8.07 -7.96 -11.53
C SER A 295 -7.78 -9.06 -12.54
N PHE A 296 -7.20 -8.72 -13.68
CA PHE A 296 -6.83 -9.72 -14.69
C PHE A 296 -5.77 -10.68 -14.17
N GLN A 297 -4.73 -10.16 -13.52
CA GLN A 297 -3.65 -10.99 -12.99
C GLN A 297 -4.16 -11.99 -11.96
N ILE A 298 -5.00 -11.58 -11.00
CA ILE A 298 -5.50 -12.48 -9.98
C ILE A 298 -6.49 -13.52 -10.56
N ALA A 299 -7.27 -13.13 -11.57
CA ALA A 299 -8.16 -14.07 -12.26
C ALA A 299 -7.36 -15.18 -12.94
N GLU A 300 -6.32 -14.83 -13.69
CA GLU A 300 -5.43 -15.81 -14.34
C GLU A 300 -4.77 -16.76 -13.33
N GLN A 301 -4.26 -16.24 -12.23
CA GLN A 301 -3.64 -17.06 -11.19
C GLN A 301 -4.64 -18.05 -10.57
N ILE A 302 -5.88 -17.60 -10.27
CA ILE A 302 -6.92 -18.48 -9.71
C ILE A 302 -7.32 -19.54 -10.73
N ILE A 303 -7.53 -19.18 -12.00
CA ILE A 303 -7.87 -20.09 -13.08
C ILE A 303 -6.80 -21.16 -13.26
N ASP A 304 -5.53 -20.77 -13.32
CA ASP A 304 -4.40 -21.67 -13.47
C ASP A 304 -4.28 -22.62 -12.27
N TYR A 305 -4.53 -22.12 -11.07
CA TYR A 305 -4.53 -22.96 -9.88
C TYR A 305 -5.68 -24.00 -9.90
N LEU A 306 -6.91 -23.57 -10.17
CA LEU A 306 -8.07 -24.45 -10.15
C LEU A 306 -8.02 -25.51 -11.27
N ASN A 307 -7.51 -25.16 -12.44
CA ASN A 307 -7.51 -26.05 -13.61
C ASN A 307 -6.23 -26.90 -13.72
N LYS A 308 -5.08 -26.39 -13.24
CA LYS A 308 -3.76 -27.02 -13.45
C LYS A 308 -2.98 -27.23 -12.15
N GLY A 309 -3.46 -26.76 -11.01
CA GLY A 309 -2.72 -26.75 -9.75
C GLY A 309 -1.51 -25.81 -9.73
N ALA A 310 -1.39 -24.90 -10.71
CA ALA A 310 -0.26 -23.98 -10.83
C ALA A 310 -0.32 -22.89 -9.76
N ILE A 311 0.74 -22.74 -8.99
CA ILE A 311 0.86 -21.76 -7.91
C ILE A 311 1.75 -20.62 -8.37
N THR A 312 1.18 -19.41 -8.47
CA THR A 312 1.90 -18.19 -8.87
C THR A 312 1.73 -17.09 -7.83
N ASN A 313 2.84 -16.47 -7.40
CA ASN A 313 2.85 -15.43 -6.37
C ASN A 313 2.13 -15.84 -5.06
N ALA A 314 2.27 -17.11 -4.67
CA ALA A 314 1.75 -17.57 -3.40
C ALA A 314 2.56 -17.01 -2.23
N LEU A 315 1.86 -16.66 -1.17
CA LEU A 315 2.41 -16.08 0.05
C LEU A 315 2.52 -17.13 1.16
N ASN A 316 1.92 -18.28 0.93
CA ASN A 316 2.06 -19.47 1.74
C ASN A 316 2.27 -20.69 0.82
N ALA A 317 2.94 -21.72 1.36
CA ALA A 317 3.02 -23.03 0.76
C ALA A 317 2.32 -24.00 1.71
N PRO A 318 1.01 -24.29 1.52
CA PRO A 318 0.34 -25.28 2.33
C PRO A 318 1.04 -26.64 2.15
N PRO A 319 1.03 -27.51 3.18
CA PRO A 319 1.61 -28.84 3.07
C PRO A 319 0.96 -29.56 1.87
N ILE A 320 1.80 -30.09 1.00
CA ILE A 320 1.33 -30.98 -0.07
C ILE A 320 1.05 -32.30 0.62
N ASP A 321 -0.20 -32.74 0.68
CA ASP A 321 -0.54 -34.08 1.10
C ASP A 321 0.15 -35.06 0.16
N SER A 322 1.09 -35.82 0.71
CA SER A 322 1.88 -36.85 0.02
C SER A 322 1.05 -38.11 -0.20
#